data_e3828cc6ca278ef4daf7e189ed85b3ac
#
_entry.id   e3828cc6ca278ef4daf7e189ed85b3ac
#
_cell.length_a   1.000
_cell.length_b   1.000
_cell.length_c   1.000
_cell.angle_alpha   90.00
_cell.angle_beta   90.00
_cell.angle_gamma   90.00
#
_symmetry.space_group_name_H-M   'P 1'
#
loop_
_entity.id
_entity.type
_entity.pdbx_description
1 polymer ?
#
loop_
_entity_poly.entity_id
_entity_poly.type
_entity_poly.pdbx_seq_one_letter_code
_entity_poly.pdbx_strand_id
1 'polypeptide(L)'
;MFKKILIAAGVTSLLTLTACGGSGSSSSSSGSTAAASKLIVIITPSPDNVFFKAEQDAASAEAKKLGYQTLVLSHDDDPTKQSQEIDTAISRKAAAIILDNAGADASVTAIQRAKDAKIPTFLVDREINKTGVAVAQIVSNNAQGAGLGGTEFAKLMGNKGEYAELTGKPTDTNAGVRSQGYHGVLDQYPDLKMVAQQSANWDQAEALSKTQTILQAHPNIKGIIAGNDTMALGAFAAVQAAKKNIIVVGFDGSPDVVSSILKNGIKATVLQPASKISEMAVDQADAYLKNGKADQPEKQSVDCVLVNPDNAKSVSNFSVTGS
;
A
#
# COMPACT_ATOMS: atom_id res chain seq x y z
N MET A 1 -10.68 69.51 21.32
CA MET A 1 -11.41 69.90 22.58
C MET A 1 -11.15 68.78 23.56
N PHE A 2 -10.28 69.07 24.55
CA PHE A 2 -10.55 69.28 25.96
C PHE A 2 -11.29 68.10 26.60
N LYS A 3 -10.86 67.42 27.65
CA LYS A 3 -10.06 67.82 28.85
C LYS A 3 -9.53 66.57 29.57
N LYS A 4 -8.36 66.76 30.10
CA LYS A 4 -7.72 66.11 31.25
C LYS A 4 -8.64 66.00 32.48
N ILE A 5 -8.33 65.10 33.44
CA ILE A 5 -8.00 65.44 34.82
C ILE A 5 -7.41 64.21 35.51
N LEU A 6 -6.31 64.45 36.22
CA LEU A 6 -5.57 63.69 37.22
C LEU A 6 -6.29 63.57 38.57
N ILE A 7 -5.78 62.70 39.46
CA ILE A 7 -5.37 62.87 40.87
C ILE A 7 -5.28 61.46 41.48
N ALA A 8 -4.23 60.85 41.89
CA ALA A 8 -3.15 60.95 42.86
C ALA A 8 -3.60 60.84 44.35
N ALA A 9 -2.96 59.92 45.00
CA ALA A 9 -2.53 59.80 46.42
C ALA A 9 -2.69 58.34 46.89
N GLY A 10 -1.75 57.56 47.35
CA GLY A 10 -0.54 57.77 48.11
C GLY A 10 -0.80 57.42 49.61
N VAL A 11 -0.38 56.20 50.05
CA VAL A 11 0.06 56.01 51.44
C VAL A 11 1.01 54.82 51.54
N THR A 12 2.17 55.14 52.11
CA THR A 12 3.29 54.32 52.53
C THR A 12 3.04 53.67 53.90
N SER A 13 3.50 52.42 54.11
CA SER A 13 3.95 51.93 55.46
C SER A 13 4.69 50.60 55.26
N LEU A 14 5.89 50.63 55.46
CA LEU A 14 6.86 50.21 56.45
C LEU A 14 7.04 48.72 56.74
N LEU A 15 8.29 48.37 56.54
CA LEU A 15 9.07 47.17 56.86
C LEU A 15 8.71 46.42 58.16
N THR A 16 8.82 45.09 58.08
CA THR A 16 9.53 44.29 59.08
C THR A 16 10.29 43.15 58.38
N LEU A 17 11.61 43.19 58.53
CA LEU A 17 12.52 42.06 58.31
C LEU A 17 12.35 41.08 59.47
N THR A 18 12.18 39.81 59.14
CA THR A 18 12.59 38.71 60.02
C THR A 18 13.32 37.65 59.14
N ALA A 19 14.60 37.60 59.36
CA ALA A 19 15.46 36.51 58.91
C ALA A 19 15.31 35.33 59.87
N CYS A 20 15.11 34.09 59.31
CA CYS A 20 15.69 32.88 59.91
C CYS A 20 15.45 31.66 59.04
N GLY A 21 16.49 30.91 58.78
CA GLY A 21 16.44 29.46 58.68
C GLY A 21 16.47 28.89 57.27
N GLY A 22 17.64 28.49 56.83
CA GLY A 22 17.85 27.67 55.64
C GLY A 22 17.14 26.31 55.73
N SER A 23 16.61 25.93 54.61
CA SER A 23 16.45 24.52 54.22
C SER A 23 16.52 24.48 52.70
N GLY A 24 17.56 23.86 52.22
CA GLY A 24 17.77 23.63 50.78
C GLY A 24 16.61 22.85 50.18
N SER A 25 15.75 23.55 49.44
CA SER A 25 14.83 22.90 48.54
C SER A 25 15.58 22.66 47.24
N SER A 26 16.12 21.45 47.11
CA SER A 26 16.48 20.90 45.84
C SER A 26 15.22 20.93 44.94
N SER A 27 15.16 21.92 44.08
CA SER A 27 14.24 21.93 42.95
C SER A 27 14.59 20.73 42.07
N SER A 28 13.96 19.60 42.37
CA SER A 28 13.86 18.49 41.40
C SER A 28 13.14 19.08 40.20
N SER A 29 13.92 19.45 39.17
CA SER A 29 13.42 19.62 37.83
C SER A 29 12.82 18.29 37.42
N SER A 30 11.52 18.14 37.62
CA SER A 30 10.74 17.09 36.99
C SER A 30 10.91 17.30 35.48
N GLY A 31 11.91 16.64 34.91
CA GLY A 31 12.00 16.49 33.47
C GLY A 31 10.70 15.84 33.03
N SER A 32 9.80 16.64 32.51
CA SER A 32 8.65 16.14 31.77
C SER A 32 9.20 15.36 30.58
N THR A 33 9.38 14.07 30.74
CA THR A 33 9.55 13.18 29.61
C THR A 33 8.29 13.33 28.78
N ALA A 34 8.40 14.08 27.68
CA ALA A 34 7.31 14.18 26.72
C ALA A 34 6.85 12.75 26.41
N ALA A 35 5.57 12.47 26.68
CA ALA A 35 5.02 11.15 26.40
C ALA A 35 5.32 10.80 24.93
N ALA A 36 5.84 9.59 24.69
CA ALA A 36 6.14 9.14 23.34
C ALA A 36 4.88 9.26 22.48
N SER A 37 5.05 9.71 21.25
CA SER A 37 3.94 9.82 20.30
C SER A 37 3.26 8.46 20.12
N LYS A 38 1.94 8.46 20.12
CA LYS A 38 1.12 7.27 19.83
C LYS A 38 0.42 7.37 18.49
N LEU A 39 0.86 8.23 17.59
CA LEU A 39 0.29 8.42 16.28
C LEU A 39 1.03 7.56 15.24
N ILE A 40 0.36 6.64 14.59
CA ILE A 40 0.81 5.98 13.36
C ILE A 40 0.13 6.66 12.17
N VAL A 41 0.92 7.11 11.19
CA VAL A 41 0.41 7.66 9.94
C VAL A 41 0.45 6.57 8.87
N ILE A 42 -0.68 6.33 8.23
CA ILE A 42 -0.87 5.32 7.18
C ILE A 42 -1.05 6.09 5.87
N ILE A 43 -0.19 5.85 4.90
CA ILE A 43 -0.16 6.57 3.62
C ILE A 43 -0.20 5.54 2.49
N THR A 44 -1.22 5.60 1.63
CA THR A 44 -1.39 4.64 0.53
C THR A 44 -1.86 5.36 -0.74
N PRO A 45 -1.97 4.68 -1.89
CA PRO A 45 -2.73 5.16 -3.03
C PRO A 45 -4.21 5.38 -2.70
N SER A 46 -5.03 5.76 -3.70
CA SER A 46 -6.46 6.05 -3.49
C SER A 46 -7.23 4.81 -3.00
N PRO A 47 -8.06 4.95 -1.93
CA PRO A 47 -8.93 3.89 -1.47
C PRO A 47 -10.09 3.56 -2.43
N ASP A 48 -10.22 4.28 -3.53
CA ASP A 48 -11.14 3.92 -4.62
C ASP A 48 -10.80 2.55 -5.22
N ASN A 49 -9.52 2.17 -5.19
CA ASN A 49 -9.13 0.79 -5.38
C ASN A 49 -9.27 0.03 -4.05
N VAL A 50 -10.16 -0.96 -4.04
CA VAL A 50 -10.49 -1.77 -2.85
C VAL A 50 -9.29 -2.49 -2.23
N PHE A 51 -8.22 -2.72 -2.98
CA PHE A 51 -6.97 -3.30 -2.48
C PHE A 51 -6.31 -2.34 -1.46
N PHE A 52 -6.09 -1.09 -1.85
CA PHE A 52 -5.49 -0.08 -0.96
C PHE A 52 -6.41 0.27 0.22
N LYS A 53 -7.74 0.21 0.01
CA LYS A 53 -8.69 0.33 1.12
C LYS A 53 -8.51 -0.80 2.15
N ALA A 54 -8.31 -2.03 1.71
CA ALA A 54 -8.07 -3.15 2.61
C ALA A 54 -6.77 -2.99 3.41
N GLU A 55 -5.72 -2.47 2.79
CA GLU A 55 -4.47 -2.12 3.49
C GLU A 55 -4.68 -1.07 4.57
N GLN A 56 -5.36 0.05 4.23
CA GLN A 56 -5.68 1.11 5.19
C GLN A 56 -6.49 0.59 6.37
N ASP A 57 -7.53 -0.19 6.09
CA ASP A 57 -8.43 -0.72 7.11
C ASP A 57 -7.69 -1.69 8.04
N ALA A 58 -6.90 -2.62 7.50
CA ALA A 58 -6.13 -3.59 8.27
C ALA A 58 -5.06 -2.90 9.13
N ALA A 59 -4.25 -2.01 8.55
CA ALA A 59 -3.26 -1.25 9.29
C ALA A 59 -3.89 -0.41 10.40
N SER A 60 -5.02 0.26 10.11
CA SER A 60 -5.73 1.08 11.10
C SER A 60 -6.33 0.23 12.24
N ALA A 61 -6.88 -0.92 11.92
CA ALA A 61 -7.46 -1.82 12.90
C ALA A 61 -6.39 -2.38 13.85
N GLU A 62 -5.27 -2.86 13.30
CA GLU A 62 -4.17 -3.41 14.10
C GLU A 62 -3.49 -2.32 14.95
N ALA A 63 -3.25 -1.13 14.39
CA ALA A 63 -2.69 -0.02 15.15
C ALA A 63 -3.59 0.37 16.34
N LYS A 64 -4.91 0.44 16.14
CA LYS A 64 -5.87 0.73 17.22
C LYS A 64 -5.89 -0.37 18.29
N LYS A 65 -5.85 -1.63 17.89
CA LYS A 65 -5.78 -2.79 18.80
C LYS A 65 -4.54 -2.71 19.69
N LEU A 66 -3.40 -2.24 19.17
CA LEU A 66 -2.15 -2.02 19.89
C LEU A 66 -2.13 -0.70 20.70
N GLY A 67 -3.20 0.09 20.69
CA GLY A 67 -3.36 1.31 21.46
C GLY A 67 -2.78 2.58 20.82
N TYR A 68 -2.55 2.56 19.49
CA TYR A 68 -2.14 3.72 18.72
C TYR A 68 -3.34 4.51 18.18
N GLN A 69 -3.13 5.81 17.99
CA GLN A 69 -3.98 6.65 17.16
C GLN A 69 -3.55 6.52 15.70
N THR A 70 -4.46 6.69 14.77
CA THR A 70 -4.15 6.61 13.35
C THR A 70 -4.55 7.87 12.60
N LEU A 71 -3.74 8.26 11.63
CA LEU A 71 -4.06 9.22 10.58
C LEU A 71 -3.87 8.53 9.25
N VAL A 72 -4.95 8.41 8.47
CA VAL A 72 -4.92 7.81 7.14
C VAL A 72 -4.91 8.91 6.09
N LEU A 73 -3.97 8.84 5.17
CA LEU A 73 -3.76 9.78 4.07
C LEU A 73 -3.68 9.00 2.75
N SER A 74 -3.96 9.68 1.65
CA SER A 74 -3.89 9.08 0.31
C SER A 74 -3.14 9.99 -0.65
N HIS A 75 -2.09 9.46 -1.27
CA HIS A 75 -1.27 10.21 -2.22
C HIS A 75 -1.76 10.10 -3.69
N ASP A 76 -2.79 9.29 -3.96
CA ASP A 76 -3.38 9.15 -5.30
C ASP A 76 -2.35 8.85 -6.40
N ASP A 77 -1.32 8.05 -6.07
CA ASP A 77 -0.17 7.74 -6.93
C ASP A 77 0.68 8.96 -7.37
N ASP A 78 0.56 10.09 -6.67
CA ASP A 78 1.38 11.29 -6.89
C ASP A 78 2.55 11.35 -5.89
N PRO A 79 3.82 11.21 -6.34
CA PRO A 79 4.99 11.29 -5.47
C PRO A 79 5.14 12.63 -4.76
N THR A 80 4.64 13.72 -5.35
CA THR A 80 4.69 15.06 -4.73
C THR A 80 3.73 15.11 -3.55
N LYS A 81 2.51 14.61 -3.74
CA LYS A 81 1.52 14.51 -2.67
C LYS A 81 2.01 13.59 -1.55
N GLN A 82 2.55 12.42 -1.89
CA GLN A 82 3.19 11.53 -0.91
C GLN A 82 4.26 12.24 -0.09
N SER A 83 5.12 13.01 -0.74
CA SER A 83 6.16 13.79 -0.06
C SER A 83 5.57 14.76 0.97
N GLN A 84 4.48 15.47 0.64
CA GLN A 84 3.77 16.38 1.56
C GLN A 84 3.10 15.62 2.72
N GLU A 85 2.59 14.43 2.47
CA GLU A 85 1.99 13.58 3.50
C GLU A 85 3.02 13.05 4.49
N ILE A 86 4.22 12.68 4.00
CA ILE A 86 5.36 12.32 4.87
C ILE A 86 5.79 13.56 5.69
N ASP A 87 5.85 14.74 5.10
CA ASP A 87 6.15 15.98 5.83
C ASP A 87 5.06 16.30 6.87
N THR A 88 3.81 15.95 6.60
CA THR A 88 2.71 16.02 7.57
C THR A 88 2.95 15.06 8.74
N ALA A 89 3.36 13.83 8.47
CA ALA A 89 3.72 12.85 9.52
C ALA A 89 4.87 13.37 10.39
N ILE A 90 5.90 13.96 9.77
CA ILE A 90 7.05 14.56 10.49
C ILE A 90 6.57 15.72 11.36
N SER A 91 5.79 16.65 10.85
CA SER A 91 5.28 17.81 11.58
C SER A 91 4.39 17.43 12.77
N ARG A 92 3.62 16.34 12.62
CA ARG A 92 2.78 15.76 13.67
C ARG A 92 3.56 14.90 14.67
N LYS A 93 4.87 14.73 14.48
CA LYS A 93 5.73 13.86 15.30
C LYS A 93 5.16 12.45 15.40
N ALA A 94 4.80 11.87 14.25
CA ALA A 94 4.31 10.50 14.20
C ALA A 94 5.29 9.54 14.89
N ALA A 95 4.78 8.50 15.53
CA ALA A 95 5.61 7.43 16.08
C ALA A 95 6.21 6.57 14.97
N ALA A 96 5.41 6.27 13.93
CA ALA A 96 5.82 5.52 12.75
C ALA A 96 4.98 5.91 11.53
N ILE A 97 5.46 5.55 10.34
CA ILE A 97 4.75 5.65 9.07
C ILE A 97 4.62 4.25 8.50
N ILE A 98 3.39 3.87 8.11
CA ILE A 98 3.09 2.72 7.25
C ILE A 98 2.81 3.28 5.86
N LEU A 99 3.56 2.83 4.85
CA LEU A 99 3.55 3.45 3.53
C LEU A 99 3.48 2.40 2.41
N ASP A 100 2.43 2.46 1.61
CA ASP A 100 2.46 1.93 0.24
C ASP A 100 2.88 3.08 -0.68
N ASN A 101 4.04 2.98 -1.32
CA ASN A 101 4.72 4.12 -1.92
C ASN A 101 4.23 4.49 -3.34
N ALA A 102 4.37 5.76 -3.72
CA ALA A 102 3.95 6.30 -5.02
C ALA A 102 4.97 6.05 -6.18
N GLY A 103 6.06 5.34 -5.90
CA GLY A 103 7.07 5.00 -6.90
C GLY A 103 8.41 4.67 -6.27
N ALA A 104 9.05 3.63 -6.78
CA ALA A 104 10.22 2.98 -6.17
C ALA A 104 11.43 3.91 -5.98
N ASP A 105 11.70 4.80 -6.95
CA ASP A 105 12.79 5.77 -6.87
C ASP A 105 12.34 7.11 -6.27
N ALA A 106 11.16 7.57 -6.66
CA ALA A 106 10.64 8.88 -6.27
C ALA A 106 10.41 9.00 -4.76
N SER A 107 10.11 7.88 -4.08
CA SER A 107 9.80 7.86 -2.64
C SER A 107 11.03 7.89 -1.74
N VAL A 108 12.21 7.51 -2.24
CA VAL A 108 13.44 7.35 -1.44
C VAL A 108 13.79 8.60 -0.64
N THR A 109 13.77 9.77 -1.27
CA THR A 109 14.16 11.04 -0.62
C THR A 109 13.18 11.43 0.50
N ALA A 110 11.88 11.25 0.29
CA ALA A 110 10.88 11.57 1.30
C ALA A 110 10.97 10.62 2.52
N ILE A 111 11.19 9.33 2.30
CA ILE A 111 11.39 8.35 3.37
C ILE A 111 12.71 8.65 4.12
N GLN A 112 13.76 9.07 3.42
CA GLN A 112 15.01 9.48 4.08
C GLN A 112 14.79 10.66 5.02
N ARG A 113 13.97 11.66 4.64
CA ARG A 113 13.62 12.78 5.54
C ARG A 113 12.89 12.30 6.80
N ALA A 114 11.96 11.35 6.67
CA ALA A 114 11.30 10.75 7.84
C ALA A 114 12.32 10.08 8.77
N LYS A 115 13.25 9.30 8.20
CA LYS A 115 14.35 8.66 8.94
C LYS A 115 15.23 9.68 9.66
N ASP A 116 15.61 10.78 9.00
CA ASP A 116 16.45 11.84 9.58
C ASP A 116 15.71 12.55 10.74
N ALA A 117 14.39 12.67 10.63
CA ALA A 117 13.50 13.14 11.70
C ALA A 117 13.25 12.08 12.79
N LYS A 118 13.89 10.90 12.73
CA LYS A 118 13.75 9.79 13.68
C LYS A 118 12.35 9.14 13.68
N ILE A 119 11.66 9.19 12.55
CA ILE A 119 10.37 8.54 12.37
C ILE A 119 10.59 7.30 11.47
N PRO A 120 10.46 6.08 12.04
CA PRO A 120 10.64 4.85 11.27
C PRO A 120 9.51 4.67 10.26
N THR A 121 9.86 4.22 9.05
CA THR A 121 8.91 3.93 7.97
C THR A 121 8.94 2.44 7.66
N PHE A 122 7.76 1.85 7.54
CA PHE A 122 7.51 0.46 7.16
C PHE A 122 6.74 0.46 5.86
N LEU A 123 7.30 -0.14 4.82
CA LEU A 123 6.67 -0.22 3.50
C LEU A 123 5.80 -1.46 3.42
N VAL A 124 4.67 -1.32 2.74
CA VAL A 124 3.74 -2.41 2.40
C VAL A 124 3.54 -2.43 0.89
N ASP A 125 3.21 -3.60 0.35
CA ASP A 125 2.92 -3.88 -1.07
C ASP A 125 4.04 -3.51 -2.05
N ARG A 126 4.53 -2.27 -2.04
CA ARG A 126 5.53 -1.78 -3.00
C ARG A 126 6.88 -1.53 -2.35
N GLU A 127 7.94 -2.07 -2.97
CA GLU A 127 9.31 -1.80 -2.57
C GLU A 127 9.84 -0.47 -3.13
N ILE A 128 10.91 0.03 -2.51
CA ILE A 128 11.75 1.08 -3.08
C ILE A 128 13.10 0.50 -3.56
N ASN A 129 13.72 1.15 -4.55
CA ASN A 129 15.00 0.74 -5.13
C ASN A 129 16.22 1.03 -4.22
N LYS A 130 15.98 1.12 -2.89
CA LYS A 130 17.05 1.38 -1.92
C LYS A 130 16.78 0.66 -0.61
N THR A 131 17.81 0.05 -0.05
CA THR A 131 17.81 -0.53 1.29
C THR A 131 18.42 0.43 2.31
N GLY A 132 18.17 0.17 3.60
CA GLY A 132 18.70 0.94 4.71
C GLY A 132 18.02 2.30 4.91
N VAL A 133 16.92 2.58 4.23
CA VAL A 133 16.13 3.82 4.35
C VAL A 133 14.85 3.56 5.13
N ALA A 134 14.07 2.57 4.72
CA ALA A 134 12.94 2.03 5.48
C ALA A 134 13.42 1.02 6.53
N VAL A 135 12.62 0.78 7.56
CA VAL A 135 12.88 -0.26 8.57
C VAL A 135 12.49 -1.63 8.02
N ALA A 136 11.37 -1.70 7.31
CA ALA A 136 10.88 -2.90 6.64
C ALA A 136 10.25 -2.56 5.29
N GLN A 137 10.31 -3.53 4.37
CA GLN A 137 9.66 -3.54 3.06
C GLN A 137 8.97 -4.89 2.92
N ILE A 138 7.67 -4.93 3.22
CA ILE A 138 6.88 -6.17 3.31
C ILE A 138 5.95 -6.22 2.11
N VAL A 139 6.17 -7.18 1.22
CA VAL A 139 5.45 -7.28 -0.05
C VAL A 139 4.85 -8.67 -0.25
N SER A 140 3.97 -8.82 -1.20
CA SER A 140 3.59 -10.13 -1.71
C SER A 140 4.75 -10.79 -2.46
N ASN A 141 4.86 -12.11 -2.44
CA ASN A 141 5.78 -12.85 -3.30
C ASN A 141 5.28 -12.80 -4.76
N ASN A 142 5.46 -11.61 -5.36
CA ASN A 142 4.92 -11.30 -6.69
C ASN A 142 5.44 -12.24 -7.78
N ALA A 143 6.70 -12.67 -7.69
CA ALA A 143 7.27 -13.61 -8.66
C ALA A 143 6.60 -14.99 -8.57
N GLN A 144 6.42 -15.51 -7.35
CA GLN A 144 5.72 -16.78 -7.10
C GLN A 144 4.25 -16.68 -7.54
N GLY A 145 3.56 -15.59 -7.15
CA GLY A 145 2.17 -15.35 -7.54
C GLY A 145 1.99 -15.26 -9.05
N ALA A 146 2.86 -14.53 -9.74
CA ALA A 146 2.83 -14.43 -11.20
C ALA A 146 3.07 -15.79 -11.88
N GLY A 147 3.96 -16.61 -11.33
CA GLY A 147 4.15 -18.00 -11.78
C GLY A 147 2.86 -18.82 -11.66
N LEU A 148 2.12 -18.68 -10.54
CA LEU A 148 0.80 -19.34 -10.37
C LEU A 148 -0.22 -18.85 -11.41
N GLY A 149 -0.34 -17.52 -11.58
CA GLY A 149 -1.25 -16.91 -12.54
C GLY A 149 -0.94 -17.29 -13.99
N GLY A 150 0.34 -17.25 -14.36
CA GLY A 150 0.81 -17.66 -15.68
C GLY A 150 0.53 -19.14 -15.98
N THR A 151 0.75 -20.02 -15.00
CA THR A 151 0.46 -21.46 -15.12
C THR A 151 -1.03 -21.72 -15.34
N GLU A 152 -1.88 -21.11 -14.55
CA GLU A 152 -3.34 -21.26 -14.70
C GLU A 152 -3.82 -20.64 -16.02
N PHE A 153 -3.28 -19.49 -16.43
CA PHE A 153 -3.59 -18.87 -17.70
C PHE A 153 -3.21 -19.79 -18.89
N ALA A 154 -2.00 -20.34 -18.91
CA ALA A 154 -1.56 -21.28 -19.94
C ALA A 154 -2.49 -22.50 -20.03
N LYS A 155 -2.85 -23.10 -18.89
CA LYS A 155 -3.79 -24.22 -18.78
C LYS A 155 -5.17 -23.85 -19.35
N LEU A 156 -5.73 -22.71 -18.97
CA LEU A 156 -7.03 -22.22 -19.47
C LEU A 156 -7.00 -21.96 -20.98
N MET A 157 -5.89 -21.49 -21.52
CA MET A 157 -5.65 -21.29 -22.94
C MET A 157 -5.43 -22.61 -23.73
N GLY A 158 -5.29 -23.74 -23.04
CA GLY A 158 -4.90 -25.01 -23.66
C GLY A 158 -3.48 -24.96 -24.25
N ASN A 159 -2.60 -24.17 -23.65
CA ASN A 159 -1.19 -23.94 -23.97
C ASN A 159 -0.96 -23.43 -25.44
N LYS A 160 -1.93 -22.73 -26.02
CA LYS A 160 -1.85 -22.22 -27.41
C LYS A 160 -2.80 -21.05 -27.67
N GLY A 161 -2.47 -20.29 -28.72
CA GLY A 161 -3.30 -19.18 -29.21
C GLY A 161 -2.72 -17.81 -28.86
N GLU A 162 -3.35 -16.78 -29.40
CA GLU A 162 -2.93 -15.40 -29.22
C GLU A 162 -3.44 -14.85 -27.89
N TYR A 163 -2.60 -14.12 -27.19
CA TYR A 163 -2.97 -13.43 -25.95
C TYR A 163 -2.36 -12.02 -25.86
N ALA A 164 -2.91 -11.21 -24.97
CA ALA A 164 -2.33 -9.92 -24.59
C ALA A 164 -2.05 -9.86 -23.09
N GLU A 165 -1.10 -9.01 -22.72
CA GLU A 165 -0.78 -8.65 -21.36
C GLU A 165 -1.11 -7.20 -21.10
N LEU A 166 -1.77 -6.93 -19.95
CA LEU A 166 -1.93 -5.58 -19.39
C LEU A 166 -1.01 -5.43 -18.20
N THR A 167 -0.01 -4.55 -18.34
CA THR A 167 0.96 -4.27 -17.27
C THR A 167 0.54 -3.09 -16.42
N GLY A 168 1.07 -3.03 -15.22
CA GLY A 168 0.87 -1.92 -14.29
C GLY A 168 1.72 -0.69 -14.60
N LYS A 169 1.82 0.17 -13.60
CA LYS A 169 2.59 1.41 -13.64
C LYS A 169 4.10 1.11 -13.70
N PRO A 170 4.84 1.62 -14.69
CA PRO A 170 6.28 1.29 -14.82
C PRO A 170 7.16 1.76 -13.65
N THR A 171 6.68 2.73 -12.87
CA THR A 171 7.39 3.25 -11.68
C THR A 171 7.20 2.37 -10.43
N ASP A 172 6.37 1.35 -10.51
CA ASP A 172 6.10 0.36 -9.49
C ASP A 172 6.84 -0.94 -9.83
N THR A 173 7.69 -1.43 -8.93
CA THR A 173 8.46 -2.65 -9.11
C THR A 173 7.60 -3.88 -9.36
N ASN A 174 6.39 -3.93 -8.77
CA ASN A 174 5.46 -5.04 -8.93
C ASN A 174 5.06 -5.27 -10.39
N ALA A 175 4.94 -4.19 -11.19
CA ALA A 175 4.59 -4.30 -12.61
C ALA A 175 5.61 -5.15 -13.38
N GLY A 176 6.89 -4.86 -13.19
CA GLY A 176 7.98 -5.60 -13.83
C GLY A 176 8.11 -7.02 -13.32
N VAL A 177 8.01 -7.22 -12.00
CA VAL A 177 8.15 -8.55 -11.38
C VAL A 177 7.02 -9.48 -11.81
N ARG A 178 5.76 -9.00 -11.85
CA ARG A 178 4.61 -9.81 -12.30
C ARG A 178 4.73 -10.15 -13.78
N SER A 179 5.07 -9.18 -14.64
CA SER A 179 5.28 -9.42 -16.07
C SER A 179 6.37 -10.47 -16.31
N GLN A 180 7.55 -10.32 -15.66
CA GLN A 180 8.62 -11.30 -15.75
C GLN A 180 8.19 -12.69 -15.26
N GLY A 181 7.42 -12.75 -14.18
CA GLY A 181 6.88 -14.01 -13.67
C GLY A 181 5.91 -14.69 -14.62
N TYR A 182 5.04 -13.93 -15.30
CA TYR A 182 4.18 -14.46 -16.36
C TYR A 182 5.00 -15.00 -17.53
N HIS A 183 5.96 -14.21 -18.04
CA HIS A 183 6.82 -14.62 -19.14
C HIS A 183 7.69 -15.84 -18.78
N GLY A 184 8.15 -15.94 -17.53
CA GLY A 184 8.89 -17.11 -17.04
C GLY A 184 8.12 -18.43 -17.22
N VAL A 185 6.80 -18.37 -17.30
CA VAL A 185 5.92 -19.53 -17.55
C VAL A 185 5.45 -19.57 -19.01
N LEU A 186 4.86 -18.47 -19.50
CA LEU A 186 4.15 -18.46 -20.78
C LEU A 186 5.08 -18.68 -21.98
N ASP A 187 6.31 -18.17 -21.91
CA ASP A 187 7.32 -18.31 -22.98
C ASP A 187 7.83 -19.77 -23.15
N GLN A 188 7.52 -20.65 -22.19
CA GLN A 188 7.81 -22.08 -22.32
C GLN A 188 6.85 -22.82 -23.28
N TYR A 189 5.74 -22.18 -23.67
CA TYR A 189 4.73 -22.75 -24.56
C TYR A 189 4.84 -22.10 -25.95
N PRO A 190 5.48 -22.77 -26.92
CA PRO A 190 5.78 -22.18 -28.23
C PRO A 190 4.52 -21.82 -29.07
N ASP A 191 3.38 -22.40 -28.74
CA ASP A 191 2.10 -22.12 -29.40
C ASP A 191 1.28 -21.02 -28.72
N LEU A 192 1.69 -20.53 -27.53
CA LEU A 192 1.18 -19.29 -26.93
C LEU A 192 1.90 -18.10 -27.56
N LYS A 193 1.16 -17.16 -28.10
CA LYS A 193 1.72 -16.00 -28.81
C LYS A 193 1.23 -14.72 -28.17
N MET A 194 2.10 -13.99 -27.50
CA MET A 194 1.79 -12.63 -27.07
C MET A 194 1.74 -11.72 -28.31
N VAL A 195 0.59 -11.12 -28.57
CA VAL A 195 0.37 -10.23 -29.72
C VAL A 195 0.32 -8.76 -29.31
N ALA A 196 0.11 -8.48 -28.04
CA ALA A 196 0.13 -7.12 -27.50
C ALA A 196 0.51 -7.11 -26.02
N GLN A 197 1.27 -6.10 -25.62
CA GLN A 197 1.52 -5.74 -24.24
C GLN A 197 1.29 -4.22 -24.09
N GLN A 198 0.46 -3.83 -23.12
CA GLN A 198 0.13 -2.42 -22.88
C GLN A 198 0.10 -2.14 -21.39
N SER A 199 0.72 -1.02 -20.99
CA SER A 199 0.48 -0.52 -19.64
C SER A 199 -0.91 0.13 -19.56
N ALA A 200 -1.65 -0.24 -18.51
CA ALA A 200 -2.90 0.41 -18.13
C ALA A 200 -2.83 0.96 -16.70
N ASN A 201 -1.61 1.17 -16.18
CA ASN A 201 -1.29 1.95 -14.98
C ASN A 201 -2.09 1.57 -13.72
N TRP A 202 -2.51 0.30 -13.58
CA TRP A 202 -3.40 -0.21 -12.53
C TRP A 202 -4.83 0.33 -12.59
N ASP A 203 -5.21 1.03 -13.67
CA ASP A 203 -6.49 1.70 -13.82
C ASP A 203 -7.49 0.92 -14.66
N GLN A 204 -8.75 0.87 -14.21
CA GLN A 204 -9.82 0.11 -14.86
C GLN A 204 -10.27 0.74 -16.18
N ALA A 205 -10.38 2.07 -16.25
CA ALA A 205 -10.84 2.76 -17.44
C ALA A 205 -9.79 2.73 -18.54
N GLU A 206 -8.50 2.89 -18.17
CA GLU A 206 -7.39 2.69 -19.10
C GLU A 206 -7.36 1.27 -19.65
N ALA A 207 -7.50 0.27 -18.76
CA ALA A 207 -7.52 -1.15 -19.18
C ALA A 207 -8.68 -1.46 -20.14
N LEU A 208 -9.86 -0.90 -19.88
CA LEU A 208 -11.00 -1.02 -20.79
C LEU A 208 -10.66 -0.43 -22.18
N SER A 209 -10.16 0.80 -22.22
CA SER A 209 -9.80 1.49 -23.48
C SER A 209 -8.68 0.76 -24.25
N LYS A 210 -7.60 0.35 -23.55
CA LYS A 210 -6.50 -0.42 -24.14
C LYS A 210 -6.99 -1.76 -24.70
N THR A 211 -7.84 -2.44 -23.94
CA THR A 211 -8.40 -3.72 -24.39
C THR A 211 -9.27 -3.56 -25.62
N GLN A 212 -10.11 -2.53 -25.70
CA GLN A 212 -10.88 -2.25 -26.93
C GLN A 212 -9.98 -2.10 -28.17
N THR A 213 -8.88 -1.36 -28.01
CA THR A 213 -7.89 -1.19 -29.09
C THR A 213 -7.22 -2.52 -29.46
N ILE A 214 -6.83 -3.32 -28.46
CA ILE A 214 -6.24 -4.65 -28.69
C ILE A 214 -7.22 -5.57 -29.43
N LEU A 215 -8.50 -5.60 -29.04
CA LEU A 215 -9.53 -6.43 -29.67
C LEU A 215 -9.80 -6.06 -31.14
N GLN A 216 -9.60 -4.79 -31.49
CA GLN A 216 -9.71 -4.31 -32.87
C GLN A 216 -8.49 -4.71 -33.70
N ALA A 217 -7.30 -4.55 -33.16
CA ALA A 217 -6.04 -4.86 -33.83
C ALA A 217 -5.78 -6.38 -33.96
N HIS A 218 -6.23 -7.16 -32.97
CA HIS A 218 -6.01 -8.61 -32.88
C HIS A 218 -7.33 -9.39 -32.71
N PRO A 219 -8.12 -9.54 -33.77
CA PRO A 219 -9.45 -10.13 -33.70
C PRO A 219 -9.47 -11.61 -33.29
N ASN A 220 -8.32 -12.31 -33.38
CA ASN A 220 -8.17 -13.73 -33.06
C ASN A 220 -7.71 -14.01 -31.64
N ILE A 221 -7.47 -12.97 -30.82
CA ILE A 221 -7.01 -13.11 -29.46
C ILE A 221 -7.94 -13.99 -28.61
N LYS A 222 -7.38 -14.86 -27.78
CA LYS A 222 -8.10 -15.83 -26.95
C LYS A 222 -7.98 -15.59 -25.47
N GLY A 223 -6.96 -14.83 -25.04
CA GLY A 223 -6.72 -14.56 -23.64
C GLY A 223 -6.15 -13.18 -23.36
N ILE A 224 -6.41 -12.68 -22.18
CA ILE A 224 -5.81 -11.46 -21.62
C ILE A 224 -5.38 -11.80 -20.19
N ILE A 225 -4.11 -11.58 -19.89
CA ILE A 225 -3.58 -11.65 -18.54
C ILE A 225 -3.29 -10.23 -18.06
N ALA A 226 -3.83 -9.87 -16.91
CA ALA A 226 -3.69 -8.53 -16.36
C ALA A 226 -2.83 -8.55 -15.07
N GLY A 227 -2.00 -7.54 -14.91
CA GLY A 227 -1.11 -7.39 -13.77
C GLY A 227 -1.85 -7.12 -12.45
N ASN A 228 -3.13 -6.67 -12.51
CA ASN A 228 -4.01 -6.58 -11.34
C ASN A 228 -5.49 -6.79 -11.69
N ASP A 229 -6.32 -6.95 -10.65
CA ASP A 229 -7.75 -7.19 -10.76
C ASP A 229 -8.53 -5.97 -11.29
N THR A 230 -8.12 -4.77 -10.93
CA THR A 230 -8.74 -3.53 -11.45
C THR A 230 -8.64 -3.47 -12.98
N MET A 231 -7.46 -3.80 -13.53
CA MET A 231 -7.28 -3.90 -14.97
C MET A 231 -8.01 -5.11 -15.57
N ALA A 232 -8.06 -6.24 -14.86
CA ALA A 232 -8.81 -7.42 -15.31
C ALA A 232 -10.30 -7.13 -15.45
N LEU A 233 -10.90 -6.36 -14.55
CA LEU A 233 -12.30 -5.90 -14.64
C LEU A 233 -12.52 -4.99 -15.86
N GLY A 234 -11.61 -4.06 -16.13
CA GLY A 234 -11.66 -3.21 -17.32
C GLY A 234 -11.55 -4.03 -18.62
N ALA A 235 -10.60 -4.96 -18.66
CA ALA A 235 -10.44 -5.87 -19.79
C ALA A 235 -11.70 -6.74 -20.01
N PHE A 236 -12.25 -7.29 -18.94
CA PHE A 236 -13.45 -8.13 -19.03
C PHE A 236 -14.66 -7.33 -19.49
N ALA A 237 -14.83 -6.09 -19.06
CA ALA A 237 -15.88 -5.20 -19.55
C ALA A 237 -15.77 -4.95 -21.07
N ALA A 238 -14.55 -4.72 -21.59
CA ALA A 238 -14.33 -4.59 -23.04
C ALA A 238 -14.64 -5.87 -23.80
N VAL A 239 -14.25 -7.03 -23.27
CA VAL A 239 -14.55 -8.35 -23.84
C VAL A 239 -16.05 -8.59 -23.91
N GLN A 240 -16.79 -8.29 -22.85
CA GLN A 240 -18.26 -8.40 -22.82
C GLN A 240 -18.93 -7.46 -23.83
N ALA A 241 -18.50 -6.19 -23.91
CA ALA A 241 -19.02 -5.23 -24.87
C ALA A 241 -18.79 -5.69 -26.33
N ALA A 242 -17.66 -6.33 -26.60
CA ALA A 242 -17.34 -6.91 -27.90
C ALA A 242 -18.05 -8.27 -28.18
N LYS A 243 -18.80 -8.79 -27.19
CA LYS A 243 -19.48 -10.10 -27.26
C LYS A 243 -18.54 -11.25 -27.67
N LYS A 244 -17.29 -11.19 -27.20
CA LYS A 244 -16.27 -12.21 -27.44
C LYS A 244 -16.14 -13.16 -26.25
N ASN A 245 -15.71 -14.39 -26.53
CA ASN A 245 -15.36 -15.35 -25.48
C ASN A 245 -13.83 -15.39 -25.34
N ILE A 246 -13.29 -14.57 -24.44
CA ILE A 246 -11.85 -14.40 -24.18
C ILE A 246 -11.60 -14.70 -22.72
N ILE A 247 -10.57 -15.49 -22.45
CA ILE A 247 -10.11 -15.82 -21.11
C ILE A 247 -9.48 -14.56 -20.50
N VAL A 248 -9.90 -14.18 -19.29
CA VAL A 248 -9.30 -13.09 -18.54
C VAL A 248 -8.83 -13.63 -17.18
N VAL A 249 -7.59 -13.33 -16.84
CA VAL A 249 -6.97 -13.66 -15.54
C VAL A 249 -6.42 -12.38 -14.93
N GLY A 250 -6.64 -12.19 -13.63
CA GLY A 250 -6.20 -11.03 -12.83
C GLY A 250 -5.14 -11.36 -11.79
N PHE A 251 -4.91 -10.40 -10.91
CA PHE A 251 -4.03 -10.49 -9.76
C PHE A 251 -4.58 -9.53 -8.68
N ASP A 252 -4.65 -9.90 -7.44
CA ASP A 252 -4.98 -9.27 -6.16
C ASP A 252 -5.93 -10.13 -5.32
N GLY A 253 -6.90 -10.83 -5.92
CA GLY A 253 -7.94 -11.55 -5.19
C GLY A 253 -9.07 -10.64 -4.71
N SER A 254 -9.39 -9.60 -5.49
CA SER A 254 -10.41 -8.61 -5.13
C SER A 254 -11.81 -9.21 -5.08
N PRO A 255 -12.71 -8.68 -4.20
CA PRO A 255 -14.07 -9.21 -4.06
C PRO A 255 -14.86 -9.24 -5.38
N ASP A 256 -14.69 -8.22 -6.23
CA ASP A 256 -15.41 -8.13 -7.50
C ASP A 256 -14.93 -9.18 -8.49
N VAL A 257 -13.61 -9.43 -8.56
CA VAL A 257 -13.06 -10.49 -9.41
C VAL A 257 -13.43 -11.88 -8.88
N VAL A 258 -13.37 -12.10 -7.57
CA VAL A 258 -13.85 -13.34 -6.93
C VAL A 258 -15.33 -13.58 -7.27
N SER A 259 -16.18 -12.53 -7.16
CA SER A 259 -17.60 -12.61 -7.59
C SER A 259 -17.74 -12.92 -9.08
N SER A 260 -16.87 -12.35 -9.92
CA SER A 260 -16.85 -12.63 -11.36
C SER A 260 -16.47 -14.09 -11.66
N ILE A 261 -15.49 -14.64 -10.95
CA ILE A 261 -15.07 -16.04 -11.07
C ILE A 261 -16.24 -16.97 -10.74
N LEU A 262 -16.93 -16.71 -9.63
CA LEU A 262 -18.11 -17.50 -9.20
C LEU A 262 -19.26 -17.47 -10.21
N LYS A 263 -19.34 -16.42 -11.03
CA LYS A 263 -20.33 -16.25 -12.11
C LYS A 263 -19.80 -16.69 -13.48
N ASN A 264 -18.67 -17.39 -13.53
CA ASN A 264 -18.00 -17.84 -14.74
C ASN A 264 -17.62 -16.71 -15.71
N GLY A 265 -17.35 -15.50 -15.19
CA GLY A 265 -16.82 -14.35 -15.94
C GLY A 265 -15.31 -14.43 -16.10
N ILE A 266 -14.57 -13.62 -15.32
CA ILE A 266 -13.11 -13.76 -15.16
C ILE A 266 -12.79 -15.17 -14.68
N LYS A 267 -11.68 -15.75 -15.12
CA LYS A 267 -11.43 -17.19 -14.92
C LYS A 267 -10.60 -17.51 -13.69
N ALA A 268 -9.67 -16.63 -13.34
CA ALA A 268 -8.82 -16.77 -12.16
C ALA A 268 -8.24 -15.41 -11.76
N THR A 269 -7.77 -15.35 -10.53
CA THR A 269 -6.91 -14.28 -10.02
C THR A 269 -5.89 -14.86 -9.06
N VAL A 270 -4.87 -14.09 -8.72
CA VAL A 270 -3.87 -14.45 -7.70
C VAL A 270 -4.07 -13.55 -6.50
N LEU A 271 -4.47 -14.12 -5.37
CA LEU A 271 -4.71 -13.36 -4.17
C LEU A 271 -3.39 -12.89 -3.54
N GLN A 272 -3.29 -11.59 -3.29
CA GLN A 272 -2.30 -10.96 -2.43
C GLN A 272 -2.86 -10.86 -1.01
N PRO A 273 -2.09 -11.22 0.03
CA PRO A 273 -2.58 -11.13 1.41
C PRO A 273 -2.43 -9.70 1.98
N ALA A 274 -3.10 -8.72 1.37
CA ALA A 274 -2.98 -7.28 1.67
C ALA A 274 -3.18 -6.96 3.16
N SER A 275 -4.25 -7.51 3.76
CA SER A 275 -4.52 -7.29 5.19
C SER A 275 -3.38 -7.81 6.07
N LYS A 276 -2.90 -9.03 5.80
CA LYS A 276 -1.80 -9.64 6.57
C LYS A 276 -0.49 -8.83 6.46
N ILE A 277 -0.15 -8.37 5.26
CA ILE A 277 1.06 -7.54 5.04
C ILE A 277 0.96 -6.25 5.85
N SER A 278 -0.21 -5.60 5.84
CA SER A 278 -0.44 -4.36 6.57
C SER A 278 -0.42 -4.56 8.10
N GLU A 279 -1.02 -5.64 8.60
CA GLU A 279 -0.93 -6.03 10.00
C GLU A 279 0.51 -6.29 10.43
N MET A 280 1.27 -7.08 9.65
CA MET A 280 2.69 -7.35 9.91
C MET A 280 3.53 -6.06 9.99
N ALA A 281 3.26 -5.07 9.14
CA ALA A 281 3.97 -3.80 9.16
C ALA A 281 3.69 -3.01 10.46
N VAL A 282 2.45 -3.03 10.94
CA VAL A 282 2.07 -2.37 12.20
C VAL A 282 2.66 -3.11 13.41
N ASP A 283 2.62 -4.45 13.42
CA ASP A 283 3.22 -5.27 14.50
C ASP A 283 4.74 -5.00 14.59
N GLN A 284 5.42 -4.93 13.44
CA GLN A 284 6.85 -4.62 13.41
C GLN A 284 7.14 -3.18 13.81
N ALA A 285 6.22 -2.24 13.50
CA ALA A 285 6.34 -0.87 13.97
C ALA A 285 6.22 -0.79 15.51
N ASP A 286 5.25 -1.49 16.11
CA ASP A 286 5.09 -1.59 17.55
C ASP A 286 6.32 -2.23 18.22
N ALA A 287 6.81 -3.34 17.68
CA ALA A 287 8.02 -4.00 18.19
C ALA A 287 9.25 -3.09 18.09
N TYR A 288 9.42 -2.38 16.96
CA TYR A 288 10.51 -1.43 16.78
C TYR A 288 10.45 -0.26 17.77
N LEU A 289 9.27 0.31 17.98
CA LEU A 289 9.06 1.41 18.91
C LEU A 289 9.34 1.01 20.38
N LYS A 290 9.09 -0.24 20.74
CA LYS A 290 9.37 -0.79 22.07
C LYS A 290 10.83 -1.16 22.27
N ASN A 291 11.48 -1.71 21.25
CA ASN A 291 12.81 -2.35 21.36
C ASN A 291 13.95 -1.49 20.79
N GLY A 292 13.64 -0.43 20.03
CA GLY A 292 14.63 0.45 19.40
C GLY A 292 15.37 -0.17 18.19
N LYS A 293 14.95 -1.36 17.72
CA LYS A 293 15.58 -2.07 16.61
C LYS A 293 14.57 -2.96 15.87
N ALA A 294 14.83 -3.19 14.58
CA ALA A 294 14.13 -4.21 13.83
C ALA A 294 14.49 -5.62 14.34
N ASP A 295 13.54 -6.51 14.38
CA ASP A 295 13.68 -7.93 14.73
C ASP A 295 13.57 -8.86 13.50
N GLN A 296 13.20 -8.31 12.36
CA GLN A 296 13.06 -8.99 11.08
C GLN A 296 13.97 -8.37 10.01
N PRO A 297 14.31 -9.09 8.93
CA PRO A 297 15.00 -8.52 7.77
C PRO A 297 14.21 -7.36 7.17
N GLU A 298 14.91 -6.40 6.57
CA GLU A 298 14.25 -5.25 5.91
C GLU A 298 13.32 -5.71 4.79
N LYS A 299 13.76 -6.62 3.91
CA LYS A 299 12.96 -7.14 2.80
C LYS A 299 12.30 -8.46 3.18
N GLN A 300 10.98 -8.48 3.05
CA GLN A 300 10.16 -9.63 3.41
C GLN A 300 9.09 -9.85 2.34
N SER A 301 8.73 -11.10 2.11
CA SER A 301 7.64 -11.44 1.18
C SER A 301 6.70 -12.48 1.77
N VAL A 302 5.43 -12.36 1.42
CA VAL A 302 4.37 -13.29 1.81
C VAL A 302 3.81 -13.95 0.56
N ASP A 303 3.71 -15.28 0.56
CA ASP A 303 3.25 -16.03 -0.61
C ASP A 303 1.81 -15.68 -0.98
N CYS A 304 1.58 -15.63 -2.30
CA CYS A 304 0.28 -15.45 -2.93
C CYS A 304 -0.45 -16.80 -3.07
N VAL A 305 -1.76 -16.72 -3.30
CA VAL A 305 -2.62 -17.89 -3.49
C VAL A 305 -3.38 -17.77 -4.81
N LEU A 306 -3.32 -18.80 -5.66
CA LEU A 306 -4.18 -18.87 -6.84
C LEU A 306 -5.64 -18.99 -6.41
N VAL A 307 -6.50 -18.18 -7.02
CA VAL A 307 -7.96 -18.22 -6.84
C VAL A 307 -8.62 -18.53 -8.18
N ASN A 308 -9.35 -19.63 -8.20
CA ASN A 308 -10.12 -20.09 -9.36
C ASN A 308 -11.50 -20.64 -8.89
N PRO A 309 -12.37 -21.20 -9.75
CA PRO A 309 -13.68 -21.68 -9.35
C PRO A 309 -13.68 -22.72 -8.21
N ASP A 310 -12.57 -23.45 -8.03
CA ASP A 310 -12.49 -24.53 -7.03
C ASP A 310 -12.42 -23.98 -5.59
N ASN A 311 -11.79 -22.80 -5.40
CA ASN A 311 -11.57 -22.21 -4.08
C ASN A 311 -12.11 -20.79 -3.90
N ALA A 312 -12.69 -20.16 -4.93
CA ALA A 312 -13.17 -18.78 -4.84
C ALA A 312 -14.20 -18.55 -3.71
N LYS A 313 -14.97 -19.57 -3.31
CA LYS A 313 -15.95 -19.47 -2.21
C LYS A 313 -15.30 -19.29 -0.84
N SER A 314 -14.03 -19.70 -0.68
CA SER A 314 -13.28 -19.56 0.57
C SER A 314 -12.51 -18.24 0.67
N VAL A 315 -12.61 -17.39 -0.35
CA VAL A 315 -11.92 -16.08 -0.39
C VAL A 315 -12.85 -14.98 0.14
N SER A 316 -12.35 -14.18 1.07
CA SER A 316 -13.05 -13.01 1.60
C SER A 316 -12.02 -11.95 1.99
N ASN A 317 -12.26 -10.73 1.56
CA ASN A 317 -11.47 -9.54 1.95
C ASN A 317 -9.94 -9.77 1.88
N PHE A 318 -9.44 -10.21 0.72
CA PHE A 318 -8.00 -10.47 0.47
C PHE A 318 -7.39 -11.53 1.41
N SER A 319 -8.19 -12.47 1.85
CA SER A 319 -7.73 -13.61 2.66
C SER A 319 -8.48 -14.89 2.26
N VAL A 320 -7.86 -16.03 2.53
CA VAL A 320 -8.50 -17.35 2.37
C VAL A 320 -8.99 -17.81 3.74
N THR A 321 -10.28 -18.08 3.89
CA THR A 321 -10.86 -18.60 5.13
C THR A 321 -10.47 -20.07 5.31
N GLY A 322 -9.80 -20.40 6.41
CA GLY A 322 -9.44 -21.78 6.77
C GLY A 322 -8.01 -22.20 6.39
N SER A 323 -7.13 -21.26 6.06
CA SER A 323 -5.68 -21.49 5.91
C SER A 323 -4.90 -21.08 7.17
#